data_ea5a227a9a0bc8957da2e5a6c592ce6f
#
_entry.id   ea5a227a9a0bc8957da2e5a6c592ce6f
#
_cell.length_a   1.000
_cell.length_b   1.000
_cell.length_c   1.000
_cell.angle_alpha   90.00
_cell.angle_beta   90.00
_cell.angle_gamma   90.00
#
_symmetry.space_group_name_H-M   'P 1'
#
loop_
_entity.id
_entity.type
_entity.pdbx_description
1 polymer ?
#
loop_
_entity_poly.entity_id
_entity_poly.type
_entity_poly.pdbx_seq_one_letter_code
_entity_poly.pdbx_strand_id
1 'polypeptide(L)'
;MSDQELEDGLPVANANSILQGQSEAETSFLSAFNSGKLPHAWLICGPNGIGKATLAHRIARFVLTHGGPVDDGPGLFGDAMPQADLTSLATDLANPVCRRIIAGGHADFLHIQRSKDEKTGKLRKEITVDEVRAVASFLSMTPAEGGWRIVVIDSADEMNTNAANAVLKVLEEPPARALLLLVSHNPGRLLPTIRSRCRRLVLKPLSERTIADLLVEYDPDILPEDVAELAQIADGSIGRALHLANEGGLEVYREISGILETLPQLDIPRLHKLGDKLARDTTGQLFERACELINRWLVDIIRGSATGTQQTAVSSLDPWIEVWENTGRLFQQAKGLNLDRKQVILNTFLSIEGATKH
;
A
#
# COMPACT_ATOMS: atom_id res chain seq x y z
N MET A 1 7.59 -16.26 12.07
CA MET A 1 6.23 -16.01 11.54
C MET A 1 5.75 -17.28 10.85
N SER A 2 4.49 -17.69 11.03
CA SER A 2 3.93 -18.85 10.32
C SER A 2 3.55 -18.44 8.88
N ASP A 3 3.49 -19.43 7.96
CA ASP A 3 3.10 -19.18 6.55
C ASP A 3 1.74 -18.48 6.40
N GLN A 4 0.89 -18.49 7.43
CA GLN A 4 -0.40 -17.79 7.48
C GLN A 4 -0.27 -16.28 7.83
N GLU A 5 0.91 -15.82 8.23
CA GLU A 5 1.18 -14.43 8.58
C GLU A 5 1.77 -13.63 7.42
N LEU A 6 2.02 -14.30 6.28
CA LEU A 6 2.55 -13.69 5.07
C LEU A 6 1.59 -13.89 3.90
N GLU A 7 1.31 -12.82 3.16
CA GLU A 7 0.62 -12.86 1.87
C GLU A 7 1.59 -12.37 0.81
N ASP A 8 1.90 -13.23 -0.17
CA ASP A 8 2.94 -12.98 -1.20
C ASP A 8 4.31 -12.57 -0.61
N GLY A 9 4.69 -13.19 0.54
CA GLY A 9 5.93 -12.86 1.25
C GLY A 9 5.89 -11.58 2.07
N LEU A 10 4.74 -10.91 2.16
CA LEU A 10 4.55 -9.69 2.94
C LEU A 10 3.76 -9.97 4.22
N PRO A 11 4.05 -9.27 5.35
CA PRO A 11 3.25 -9.38 6.55
C PRO A 11 1.79 -9.00 6.28
N VAL A 12 0.86 -9.88 6.60
CA VAL A 12 -0.57 -9.61 6.42
C VAL A 12 -1.01 -8.46 7.32
N ALA A 13 -1.56 -7.40 6.73
CA ALA A 13 -1.85 -6.14 7.42
C ALA A 13 -2.77 -6.29 8.64
N ASN A 14 -3.74 -7.23 8.60
CA ASN A 14 -4.67 -7.47 9.69
C ASN A 14 -4.04 -8.15 10.91
N ALA A 15 -2.98 -8.96 10.72
CA ALA A 15 -2.24 -9.66 11.77
C ALA A 15 -0.97 -8.89 12.20
N ASN A 16 -0.53 -7.91 11.43
CA ASN A 16 0.68 -7.15 11.74
C ASN A 16 0.46 -6.19 12.91
N SER A 17 1.26 -6.35 13.98
CA SER A 17 1.29 -5.44 15.12
C SER A 17 2.34 -4.34 14.98
N ILE A 18 3.28 -4.52 14.06
CA ILE A 18 4.43 -3.64 13.90
C ILE A 18 4.06 -2.50 12.95
N LEU A 19 4.12 -1.28 13.47
CA LEU A 19 4.00 -0.06 12.67
C LEU A 19 5.05 0.93 13.18
N GLN A 20 6.03 1.23 12.33
CA GLN A 20 7.11 2.16 12.66
C GLN A 20 7.06 3.37 11.72
N GLY A 21 7.60 4.50 12.19
CA GLY A 21 7.76 5.71 11.39
C GLY A 21 6.48 6.51 11.12
N GLN A 22 5.33 6.13 11.72
CA GLN A 22 4.02 6.77 11.47
C GLN A 22 3.40 7.40 12.73
N SER A 23 4.22 7.81 13.70
CA SER A 23 3.79 8.33 15.02
C SER A 23 2.89 9.56 14.91
N GLU A 24 3.11 10.46 13.94
CA GLU A 24 2.26 11.64 13.72
C GLU A 24 0.82 11.23 13.38
N ALA A 25 0.65 10.21 12.53
CA ALA A 25 -0.67 9.73 12.15
C ALA A 25 -1.37 9.03 13.33
N GLU A 26 -0.64 8.20 14.08
CA GLU A 26 -1.18 7.57 15.30
C GLU A 26 -1.61 8.61 16.34
N THR A 27 -0.77 9.59 16.62
CA THR A 27 -1.07 10.67 17.59
C THR A 27 -2.29 11.48 17.14
N SER A 28 -2.41 11.80 15.85
CA SER A 28 -3.55 12.54 15.30
C SER A 28 -4.87 11.78 15.49
N PHE A 29 -4.85 10.45 15.30
CA PHE A 29 -6.03 9.63 15.52
C PHE A 29 -6.37 9.51 17.01
N LEU A 30 -5.38 9.22 17.86
CA LEU A 30 -5.54 9.12 19.32
C LEU A 30 -6.10 10.40 19.94
N SER A 31 -5.59 11.56 19.53
CA SER A 31 -6.10 12.85 19.98
C SER A 31 -7.59 13.04 19.65
N ALA A 32 -8.02 12.61 18.45
CA ALA A 32 -9.43 12.66 18.07
C ALA A 32 -10.28 11.67 18.88
N PHE A 33 -9.77 10.48 19.12
CA PHE A 33 -10.45 9.46 19.92
C PHE A 33 -10.63 9.92 21.38
N ASN A 34 -9.55 10.35 22.03
CA ASN A 34 -9.57 10.82 23.43
C ASN A 34 -10.44 12.08 23.63
N SER A 35 -10.59 12.92 22.60
CA SER A 35 -11.47 14.09 22.67
C SER A 35 -12.97 13.74 22.67
N GLY A 36 -13.34 12.49 22.47
CA GLY A 36 -14.75 12.05 22.32
C GLY A 36 -15.41 12.50 21.02
N LYS A 37 -14.67 13.17 20.10
CA LYS A 37 -15.18 13.70 18.82
C LYS A 37 -14.50 13.01 17.65
N LEU A 38 -14.58 11.67 17.63
CA LEU A 38 -14.00 10.88 16.57
C LEU A 38 -14.75 11.10 15.24
N PRO A 39 -14.12 11.62 14.19
CA PRO A 39 -14.72 11.67 12.85
C PRO A 39 -15.12 10.28 12.36
N HIS A 40 -16.30 10.18 11.76
CA HIS A 40 -16.84 8.93 11.24
C HIS A 40 -16.07 8.36 10.03
N ALA A 41 -15.27 9.18 9.34
CA ALA A 41 -14.54 8.75 8.17
C ALA A 41 -13.11 9.31 8.14
N TRP A 42 -12.15 8.43 7.85
CA TRP A 42 -10.74 8.76 7.72
C TRP A 42 -10.20 8.27 6.39
N LEU A 43 -9.39 9.10 5.74
CA LEU A 43 -8.69 8.77 4.51
C LEU A 43 -7.19 8.66 4.80
N ILE A 44 -6.69 7.44 4.83
CA ILE A 44 -5.29 7.10 5.10
C ILE A 44 -4.55 7.10 3.77
N CYS A 45 -3.72 8.13 3.55
CA CYS A 45 -3.05 8.38 2.27
C CYS A 45 -1.53 8.18 2.39
N GLY A 46 -0.89 7.84 1.28
CA GLY A 46 0.56 7.78 1.16
C GLY A 46 1.02 6.76 0.12
N PRO A 47 2.32 6.69 -0.18
CA PRO A 47 2.87 5.72 -1.13
C PRO A 47 2.49 4.27 -0.80
N ASN A 48 2.63 3.37 -1.78
CA ASN A 48 2.36 1.95 -1.56
C ASN A 48 3.40 1.33 -0.61
N GLY A 49 3.01 0.32 0.19
CA GLY A 49 3.91 -0.46 1.03
C GLY A 49 4.49 0.25 2.27
N ILE A 50 3.95 1.40 2.71
CA ILE A 50 4.44 2.17 3.88
C ILE A 50 3.66 1.90 5.18
N GLY A 51 2.75 0.89 5.21
CA GLY A 51 1.99 0.51 6.39
C GLY A 51 0.60 1.14 6.52
N LYS A 52 -0.03 1.64 5.43
CA LYS A 52 -1.38 2.22 5.48
C LYS A 52 -2.46 1.25 5.94
N ALA A 53 -2.51 0.06 5.33
CA ALA A 53 -3.46 -0.98 5.71
C ALA A 53 -3.19 -1.47 7.14
N THR A 54 -1.93 -1.62 7.53
CA THR A 54 -1.53 -1.94 8.91
C THR A 54 -2.06 -0.92 9.91
N LEU A 55 -1.94 0.40 9.60
CA LEU A 55 -2.52 1.45 10.45
C LEU A 55 -4.05 1.35 10.53
N ALA A 56 -4.73 1.11 9.41
CA ALA A 56 -6.18 0.96 9.39
C ALA A 56 -6.65 -0.20 10.29
N HIS A 57 -6.01 -1.37 10.16
CA HIS A 57 -6.31 -2.52 11.03
C HIS A 57 -5.94 -2.29 12.49
N ARG A 58 -4.83 -1.58 12.76
CA ARG A 58 -4.41 -1.19 14.11
C ARG A 58 -5.44 -0.26 14.76
N ILE A 59 -5.94 0.73 14.02
CA ILE A 59 -7.05 1.59 14.45
C ILE A 59 -8.30 0.77 14.72
N ALA A 60 -8.66 -0.16 13.83
CA ALA A 60 -9.85 -0.98 13.99
C ALA A 60 -9.77 -1.85 15.26
N ARG A 61 -8.62 -2.54 15.48
CA ARG A 61 -8.40 -3.32 16.71
C ARG A 61 -8.51 -2.45 17.95
N PHE A 62 -7.88 -1.28 17.93
CA PHE A 62 -7.90 -0.33 19.04
C PHE A 62 -9.32 0.14 19.38
N VAL A 63 -10.08 0.61 18.39
CA VAL A 63 -11.44 1.15 18.62
C VAL A 63 -12.42 0.05 19.06
N LEU A 64 -12.32 -1.16 18.49
CA LEU A 64 -13.18 -2.29 18.90
C LEU A 64 -12.82 -2.81 20.30
N THR A 65 -11.59 -2.62 20.75
CA THR A 65 -11.15 -3.03 22.10
C THR A 65 -11.49 -2.00 23.16
N HIS A 66 -11.36 -0.71 22.86
CA HIS A 66 -11.46 0.38 23.85
C HIS A 66 -12.72 1.25 23.69
N GLY A 67 -13.38 1.19 22.54
CA GLY A 67 -14.60 1.97 22.23
C GLY A 67 -15.89 1.32 22.71
N GLY A 68 -15.88 0.67 23.85
CA GLY A 68 -17.04 -0.03 24.44
C GLY A 68 -18.30 0.84 24.58
N PRO A 69 -19.42 0.30 25.07
CA PRO A 69 -20.64 1.06 25.30
C PRO A 69 -20.32 2.21 26.27
N VAL A 70 -20.67 3.43 25.89
CA VAL A 70 -20.71 4.53 26.85
C VAL A 70 -21.90 4.22 27.74
N ASP A 71 -21.66 4.07 29.01
CA ASP A 71 -22.72 4.01 30.00
C ASP A 71 -23.31 5.42 30.13
N ASP A 72 -24.32 5.75 29.31
CA ASP A 72 -25.03 7.04 29.32
C ASP A 72 -25.98 7.14 30.54
N GLY A 73 -25.97 6.13 31.42
CA GLY A 73 -26.76 6.14 32.66
C GLY A 73 -26.04 6.95 33.74
N PRO A 74 -26.80 7.70 34.59
CA PRO A 74 -26.22 8.22 35.82
C PRO A 74 -25.77 7.01 36.64
N GLY A 75 -24.48 6.81 36.74
CA GLY A 75 -23.90 5.71 37.51
C GLY A 75 -24.48 5.73 38.91
N LEU A 76 -24.91 4.56 39.41
CA LEU A 76 -25.54 4.42 40.73
C LEU A 76 -24.59 4.89 41.88
N PHE A 77 -23.35 5.23 41.59
CA PHE A 77 -22.30 5.59 42.53
C PHE A 77 -21.48 6.86 42.15
N GLY A 78 -22.09 7.85 41.48
CA GLY A 78 -21.43 9.13 41.21
C GLY A 78 -20.60 9.16 39.90
N ASP A 79 -20.11 10.35 39.58
CA ASP A 79 -19.42 10.69 38.34
C ASP A 79 -18.42 9.61 37.90
N ALA A 80 -18.54 9.18 36.66
CA ALA A 80 -17.56 8.28 36.03
C ALA A 80 -16.15 8.88 36.19
N MET A 81 -15.23 8.13 36.78
CA MET A 81 -13.84 8.57 36.88
C MET A 81 -13.35 8.97 35.49
N PRO A 82 -12.64 10.09 35.34
CA PRO A 82 -12.06 10.47 34.06
C PRO A 82 -11.27 9.29 33.51
N GLN A 83 -11.66 8.77 32.37
CA GLN A 83 -10.94 7.71 31.70
C GLN A 83 -9.56 8.29 31.32
N ALA A 84 -8.48 7.67 31.79
CA ALA A 84 -7.14 8.14 31.47
C ALA A 84 -6.96 8.16 29.96
N ASP A 85 -6.35 9.23 29.42
CA ASP A 85 -6.07 9.33 28.00
C ASP A 85 -5.22 8.14 27.53
N LEU A 86 -5.68 7.48 26.50
CA LEU A 86 -4.94 6.40 25.87
C LEU A 86 -3.78 7.01 25.07
N THR A 87 -2.57 6.50 25.30
CA THR A 87 -1.33 7.06 24.71
C THR A 87 -0.79 6.29 23.53
N SER A 88 -1.36 5.10 23.23
CA SER A 88 -0.91 4.23 22.14
C SER A 88 -2.08 3.51 21.49
N LEU A 89 -1.98 3.28 20.18
CA LEU A 89 -2.87 2.39 19.41
C LEU A 89 -2.47 0.91 19.53
N ALA A 90 -1.45 0.59 20.32
CA ALA A 90 -1.04 -0.78 20.53
C ALA A 90 -2.15 -1.58 21.22
N THR A 91 -2.42 -2.77 20.69
CA THR A 91 -3.37 -3.74 21.26
C THR A 91 -2.70 -5.09 21.39
N ASP A 92 -3.02 -5.82 22.45
CA ASP A 92 -2.56 -7.19 22.59
C ASP A 92 -3.26 -8.08 21.55
N LEU A 93 -2.49 -8.71 20.67
CA LEU A 93 -3.03 -9.62 19.66
C LEU A 93 -3.64 -10.88 20.27
N ALA A 94 -3.30 -11.22 21.52
CA ALA A 94 -3.93 -12.32 22.26
C ALA A 94 -5.35 -11.98 22.73
N ASN A 95 -5.75 -10.70 22.71
CA ASN A 95 -7.10 -10.27 23.05
C ASN A 95 -8.13 -10.96 22.13
N PRO A 96 -9.24 -11.50 22.67
CA PRO A 96 -10.26 -12.19 21.88
C PRO A 96 -10.86 -11.33 20.74
N VAL A 97 -11.01 -10.00 20.93
CA VAL A 97 -11.46 -9.07 19.89
C VAL A 97 -10.45 -9.06 18.75
N CYS A 98 -9.16 -8.87 19.05
CA CYS A 98 -8.10 -8.83 18.05
C CYS A 98 -8.01 -10.16 17.28
N ARG A 99 -8.11 -11.31 17.95
CA ARG A 99 -8.11 -12.63 17.31
C ARG A 99 -9.27 -12.78 16.32
N ARG A 100 -10.48 -12.34 16.68
CA ARG A 100 -11.64 -12.42 15.78
C ARG A 100 -11.47 -11.51 14.55
N ILE A 101 -10.87 -10.32 14.72
CA ILE A 101 -10.57 -9.42 13.60
C ILE A 101 -9.55 -10.06 12.65
N ILE A 102 -8.48 -10.62 13.19
CA ILE A 102 -7.42 -11.30 12.42
C ILE A 102 -8.00 -12.49 11.64
N ALA A 103 -8.86 -13.27 12.28
CA ALA A 103 -9.53 -14.42 11.65
C ALA A 103 -10.65 -14.02 10.68
N GLY A 104 -10.97 -12.69 10.51
CA GLY A 104 -12.05 -12.23 9.66
C GLY A 104 -13.46 -12.52 10.19
N GLY A 105 -13.60 -12.90 11.47
CA GLY A 105 -14.87 -13.35 12.09
C GLY A 105 -15.49 -12.36 13.09
N HIS A 106 -15.02 -11.12 13.19
CA HIS A 106 -15.59 -10.15 14.14
C HIS A 106 -16.89 -9.55 13.59
N ALA A 107 -18.01 -9.66 14.31
CA ALA A 107 -19.33 -9.25 13.87
C ALA A 107 -19.46 -7.74 13.56
N ASP A 108 -18.64 -6.89 14.19
CA ASP A 108 -18.66 -5.44 14.04
C ASP A 108 -17.47 -4.91 13.21
N PHE A 109 -16.79 -5.78 12.46
CA PHE A 109 -15.70 -5.43 11.58
C PHE A 109 -15.93 -5.96 10.16
N LEU A 110 -15.79 -5.08 9.16
CA LEU A 110 -15.88 -5.44 7.75
C LEU A 110 -14.64 -4.92 7.01
N HIS A 111 -13.94 -5.82 6.33
CA HIS A 111 -12.81 -5.48 5.46
C HIS A 111 -13.21 -5.69 4.00
N ILE A 112 -13.02 -4.66 3.19
CA ILE A 112 -13.27 -4.68 1.75
C ILE A 112 -11.95 -4.42 1.03
N GLN A 113 -11.64 -5.30 0.10
CA GLN A 113 -10.53 -5.21 -0.83
C GLN A 113 -10.96 -5.82 -2.16
N ARG A 114 -10.14 -5.74 -3.19
CA ARG A 114 -10.42 -6.41 -4.46
C ARG A 114 -10.58 -7.92 -4.25
N SER A 115 -11.68 -8.45 -4.70
CA SER A 115 -11.96 -9.89 -4.66
C SER A 115 -11.30 -10.63 -5.81
N LYS A 116 -11.10 -11.95 -5.64
CA LYS A 116 -10.73 -12.82 -6.75
C LYS A 116 -11.98 -13.12 -7.59
N ASP A 117 -11.82 -13.11 -8.90
CA ASP A 117 -12.86 -13.53 -9.83
C ASP A 117 -13.10 -15.05 -9.69
N GLU A 118 -14.34 -15.45 -9.45
CA GLU A 118 -14.71 -16.84 -9.18
C GLU A 118 -14.39 -17.80 -10.34
N LYS A 119 -14.40 -17.29 -11.59
CA LYS A 119 -14.19 -18.12 -12.77
C LYS A 119 -12.72 -18.25 -13.14
N THR A 120 -11.95 -17.18 -12.96
CA THR A 120 -10.56 -17.12 -13.41
C THR A 120 -9.55 -17.28 -12.26
N GLY A 121 -9.99 -17.15 -10.99
CA GLY A 121 -9.13 -17.14 -9.81
C GLY A 121 -8.23 -15.90 -9.72
N LYS A 122 -8.26 -15.01 -10.69
CA LYS A 122 -7.42 -13.81 -10.75
C LYS A 122 -8.03 -12.68 -9.92
N LEU A 123 -7.18 -11.87 -9.30
CA LEU A 123 -7.60 -10.67 -8.61
C LEU A 123 -8.29 -9.71 -9.58
N ARG A 124 -9.48 -9.21 -9.21
CA ARG A 124 -10.21 -8.22 -10.01
C ARG A 124 -9.41 -6.92 -10.09
N LYS A 125 -9.61 -6.16 -11.17
CA LYS A 125 -8.90 -4.89 -11.36
C LYS A 125 -9.44 -3.76 -10.49
N GLU A 126 -10.69 -3.87 -10.04
CA GLU A 126 -11.41 -2.83 -9.33
C GLU A 126 -12.27 -3.43 -8.21
N ILE A 127 -12.54 -2.63 -7.17
CA ILE A 127 -13.57 -2.92 -6.16
C ILE A 127 -14.92 -2.58 -6.78
N THR A 128 -15.84 -3.54 -6.76
CA THR A 128 -17.15 -3.43 -7.42
C THR A 128 -18.22 -2.86 -6.48
N VAL A 129 -19.32 -2.41 -7.08
CA VAL A 129 -20.46 -1.88 -6.31
C VAL A 129 -21.10 -2.93 -5.40
N ASP A 130 -21.07 -4.20 -5.76
CA ASP A 130 -21.68 -5.28 -4.97
C ASP A 130 -20.91 -5.51 -3.67
N GLU A 131 -19.57 -5.38 -3.69
CA GLU A 131 -18.73 -5.43 -2.49
C GLU A 131 -19.03 -4.25 -1.55
N VAL A 132 -19.26 -3.07 -2.11
CA VAL A 132 -19.51 -1.84 -1.33
C VAL A 132 -20.95 -1.72 -0.83
N ARG A 133 -21.93 -2.29 -1.53
CA ARG A 133 -23.33 -2.30 -1.06
C ARG A 133 -23.50 -2.93 0.33
N ALA A 134 -22.68 -3.92 0.64
CA ALA A 134 -22.65 -4.55 1.95
C ALA A 134 -22.30 -3.54 3.08
N VAL A 135 -21.55 -2.47 2.79
CA VAL A 135 -21.12 -1.46 3.77
C VAL A 135 -22.30 -0.75 4.40
N ALA A 136 -23.24 -0.24 3.59
CA ALA A 136 -24.40 0.50 4.11
C ALA A 136 -25.29 -0.40 4.97
N SER A 137 -25.55 -1.62 4.53
CA SER A 137 -26.30 -2.60 5.30
C SER A 137 -25.60 -2.97 6.60
N PHE A 138 -24.30 -3.24 6.53
CA PHE A 138 -23.48 -3.57 7.69
C PHE A 138 -23.47 -2.45 8.72
N LEU A 139 -23.24 -1.21 8.34
CA LEU A 139 -23.17 -0.08 9.27
C LEU A 139 -24.53 0.32 9.84
N SER A 140 -25.64 0.00 9.17
CA SER A 140 -27.00 0.29 9.67
C SER A 140 -27.49 -0.66 10.76
N MET A 141 -26.84 -1.82 10.95
CA MET A 141 -27.19 -2.76 12.02
C MET A 141 -26.68 -2.28 13.38
N THR A 142 -27.35 -2.67 14.46
CA THR A 142 -26.86 -2.42 15.82
C THR A 142 -25.54 -3.16 16.07
N PRO A 143 -24.52 -2.53 16.68
CA PRO A 143 -23.29 -3.22 17.05
C PRO A 143 -23.56 -4.42 17.96
N ALA A 144 -22.95 -5.56 17.65
CA ALA A 144 -23.17 -6.81 18.40
C ALA A 144 -22.60 -6.73 19.83
N GLU A 145 -21.53 -5.98 20.03
CA GLU A 145 -20.85 -5.80 21.32
C GLU A 145 -21.10 -4.40 21.92
N GLY A 146 -22.12 -3.67 21.42
CA GLY A 146 -22.55 -2.37 21.96
C GLY A 146 -21.61 -1.19 21.70
N GLY A 147 -20.51 -1.42 20.99
CA GLY A 147 -19.49 -0.43 20.68
C GLY A 147 -19.62 0.20 19.29
N TRP A 148 -18.53 0.17 18.54
CA TRP A 148 -18.40 0.72 17.19
C TRP A 148 -18.62 -0.35 16.13
N ARG A 149 -19.09 0.05 14.94
CA ARG A 149 -18.97 -0.71 13.70
C ARG A 149 -17.93 -0.09 12.81
N ILE A 150 -16.98 -0.90 12.35
CA ILE A 150 -15.83 -0.42 11.59
C ILE A 150 -15.77 -1.10 10.23
N VAL A 151 -15.57 -0.28 9.21
CA VAL A 151 -15.30 -0.73 7.85
C VAL A 151 -13.94 -0.22 7.41
N VAL A 152 -13.10 -1.12 6.93
CA VAL A 152 -11.87 -0.80 6.23
C VAL A 152 -12.09 -1.05 4.73
N ILE A 153 -11.85 -0.05 3.89
CA ILE A 153 -11.79 -0.22 2.43
C ILE A 153 -10.34 -0.06 2.01
N ASP A 154 -9.68 -1.17 1.71
CA ASP A 154 -8.29 -1.16 1.27
C ASP A 154 -8.21 -0.89 -0.23
N SER A 155 -7.34 0.06 -0.59
CA SER A 155 -7.21 0.60 -1.95
C SER A 155 -8.50 1.24 -2.47
N ALA A 156 -9.08 2.17 -1.69
CA ALA A 156 -10.32 2.88 -2.05
C ALA A 156 -10.24 3.60 -3.41
N ASP A 157 -9.04 3.98 -3.88
CA ASP A 157 -8.77 4.53 -5.22
C ASP A 157 -8.91 3.50 -6.35
N GLU A 158 -9.11 2.23 -6.03
CA GLU A 158 -9.43 1.15 -6.97
C GLU A 158 -10.95 0.84 -7.05
N MET A 159 -11.78 1.60 -6.35
CA MET A 159 -13.24 1.52 -6.51
C MET A 159 -13.65 2.01 -7.91
N ASN A 160 -14.53 1.26 -8.58
CA ASN A 160 -15.18 1.80 -9.77
C ASN A 160 -16.16 2.93 -9.40
N THR A 161 -16.63 3.69 -10.39
CA THR A 161 -17.48 4.87 -10.17
C THR A 161 -18.76 4.53 -9.40
N ASN A 162 -19.36 3.37 -9.64
CA ASN A 162 -20.59 2.95 -8.96
C ASN A 162 -20.34 2.60 -7.48
N ALA A 163 -19.23 1.93 -7.19
CA ALA A 163 -18.78 1.64 -5.83
C ALA A 163 -18.48 2.94 -5.06
N ALA A 164 -17.74 3.86 -5.67
CA ALA A 164 -17.43 5.16 -5.09
C ALA A 164 -18.72 5.95 -4.75
N ASN A 165 -19.71 5.96 -5.64
CA ASN A 165 -21.01 6.61 -5.37
C ASN A 165 -21.82 5.91 -4.28
N ALA A 166 -21.68 4.59 -4.13
CA ALA A 166 -22.37 3.86 -3.05
C ALA A 166 -21.81 4.22 -1.66
N VAL A 167 -20.50 4.46 -1.54
CA VAL A 167 -19.86 4.91 -0.29
C VAL A 167 -20.33 6.31 0.12
N LEU A 168 -20.61 7.20 -0.84
CA LEU A 168 -21.01 8.59 -0.55
C LEU A 168 -22.23 8.68 0.36
N LYS A 169 -23.21 7.77 0.21
CA LYS A 169 -24.41 7.75 1.07
C LYS A 169 -24.07 7.59 2.55
N VAL A 170 -23.13 6.72 2.86
CA VAL A 170 -22.67 6.47 4.23
C VAL A 170 -21.84 7.64 4.76
N LEU A 171 -21.06 8.28 3.88
CA LEU A 171 -20.26 9.44 4.25
C LEU A 171 -21.11 10.69 4.51
N GLU A 172 -22.29 10.82 3.87
CA GLU A 172 -23.20 11.94 4.04
C GLU A 172 -24.10 11.77 5.27
N GLU A 173 -24.59 10.55 5.50
CA GLU A 173 -25.49 10.22 6.61
C GLU A 173 -24.91 9.03 7.40
N PRO A 174 -23.81 9.26 8.16
CA PRO A 174 -23.18 8.19 8.90
C PRO A 174 -24.06 7.71 10.07
N PRO A 175 -24.27 6.40 10.22
CA PRO A 175 -24.90 5.86 11.41
C PRO A 175 -24.11 6.19 12.68
N ALA A 176 -24.78 6.23 13.81
CA ALA A 176 -24.11 6.43 15.09
C ALA A 176 -23.05 5.33 15.33
N ARG A 177 -21.88 5.71 15.84
CA ARG A 177 -20.76 4.80 16.12
C ARG A 177 -20.31 3.97 14.90
N ALA A 178 -20.44 4.52 13.70
CA ALA A 178 -19.84 4.00 12.50
C ALA A 178 -18.49 4.66 12.26
N LEU A 179 -17.47 3.84 11.92
CA LEU A 179 -16.13 4.32 11.55
C LEU A 179 -15.74 3.74 10.20
N LEU A 180 -15.44 4.61 9.24
CA LEU A 180 -15.01 4.27 7.90
C LEU A 180 -13.52 4.62 7.76
N LEU A 181 -12.69 3.64 7.44
CA LEU A 181 -11.26 3.78 7.20
C LEU A 181 -10.98 3.49 5.72
N LEU A 182 -10.72 4.54 4.96
CA LEU A 182 -10.40 4.44 3.53
C LEU A 182 -8.89 4.49 3.36
N VAL A 183 -8.29 3.44 2.82
CA VAL A 183 -6.87 3.40 2.47
C VAL A 183 -6.72 3.80 1.00
N SER A 184 -5.81 4.71 0.68
CA SER A 184 -5.58 5.12 -0.71
C SER A 184 -4.09 5.30 -1.00
N HIS A 185 -3.66 4.78 -2.16
CA HIS A 185 -2.31 4.97 -2.70
C HIS A 185 -2.25 6.23 -3.55
N ASN A 186 -3.35 6.54 -4.24
CA ASN A 186 -3.48 7.71 -5.10
C ASN A 186 -4.79 8.46 -4.81
N PRO A 187 -4.81 9.33 -3.80
CA PRO A 187 -6.02 10.05 -3.41
C PRO A 187 -6.55 10.98 -4.51
N GLY A 188 -5.73 11.30 -5.54
CA GLY A 188 -6.16 12.07 -6.70
C GLY A 188 -7.20 11.34 -7.57
N ARG A 189 -7.23 10.01 -7.55
CA ARG A 189 -8.21 9.18 -8.26
C ARG A 189 -9.56 9.09 -7.56
N LEU A 190 -9.61 9.39 -6.27
CA LEU A 190 -10.86 9.42 -5.52
C LEU A 190 -11.73 10.62 -5.92
N LEU A 191 -13.04 10.43 -5.90
CA LEU A 191 -13.98 11.53 -6.10
C LEU A 191 -13.72 12.68 -5.11
N PRO A 192 -13.73 13.94 -5.56
CA PRO A 192 -13.58 15.10 -4.66
C PRO A 192 -14.58 15.10 -3.51
N THR A 193 -15.77 14.58 -3.75
CA THR A 193 -16.87 14.45 -2.78
C THR A 193 -16.55 13.46 -1.65
N ILE A 194 -15.81 12.38 -1.91
CA ILE A 194 -15.30 11.46 -0.87
C ILE A 194 -14.21 12.17 -0.07
N ARG A 195 -13.23 12.78 -0.77
CA ARG A 195 -12.09 13.44 -0.12
C ARG A 195 -12.48 14.58 0.82
N SER A 196 -13.55 15.31 0.50
CA SER A 196 -14.02 16.44 1.31
C SER A 196 -14.74 16.02 2.60
N ARG A 197 -15.22 14.78 2.67
CA ARG A 197 -15.96 14.23 3.82
C ARG A 197 -15.11 13.37 4.75
N CYS A 198 -13.87 13.08 4.36
CA CYS A 198 -12.95 12.28 5.17
C CYS A 198 -11.87 13.16 5.83
N ARG A 199 -11.61 12.93 7.11
CA ARG A 199 -10.41 13.47 7.75
C ARG A 199 -9.17 12.74 7.24
N ARG A 200 -8.14 13.47 6.82
CA ARG A 200 -6.95 12.87 6.23
C ARG A 200 -5.93 12.49 7.29
N LEU A 201 -5.35 11.29 7.12
CA LEU A 201 -4.13 10.85 7.74
C LEU A 201 -3.10 10.60 6.64
N VAL A 202 -2.07 11.43 6.57
CA VAL A 202 -1.03 11.32 5.56
C VAL A 202 0.17 10.61 6.17
N LEU A 203 0.47 9.41 5.64
CA LEU A 203 1.66 8.66 6.00
C LEU A 203 2.82 9.11 5.12
N LYS A 204 3.99 9.22 5.75
CA LYS A 204 5.23 9.62 5.07
C LYS A 204 6.06 8.38 4.68
N PRO A 205 6.88 8.47 3.64
CA PRO A 205 7.91 7.45 3.38
C PRO A 205 8.76 7.21 4.63
N LEU A 206 9.13 5.96 4.85
CA LEU A 206 9.97 5.57 5.97
C LEU A 206 11.43 5.96 5.73
N SER A 207 12.21 6.18 6.80
CA SER A 207 13.64 6.36 6.66
C SER A 207 14.33 5.04 6.28
N GLU A 208 15.48 5.12 5.60
CA GLU A 208 16.29 3.93 5.26
C GLU A 208 16.61 3.10 6.51
N ARG A 209 16.94 3.75 7.62
CA ARG A 209 17.18 3.07 8.89
C ARG A 209 15.95 2.29 9.37
N THR A 210 14.76 2.90 9.32
CA THR A 210 13.52 2.23 9.73
C THR A 210 13.22 1.03 8.82
N ILE A 211 13.50 1.15 7.52
CA ILE A 211 13.33 0.03 6.57
C ILE A 211 14.33 -1.08 6.89
N ALA A 212 15.59 -0.75 7.16
CA ALA A 212 16.60 -1.73 7.52
C ALA A 212 16.22 -2.51 8.80
N ASP A 213 15.76 -1.78 9.84
CA ASP A 213 15.30 -2.39 11.09
C ASP A 213 14.10 -3.33 10.83
N LEU A 214 13.13 -2.91 10.02
CA LEU A 214 11.96 -3.71 9.67
C LEU A 214 12.29 -4.92 8.77
N LEU A 215 13.25 -4.80 7.85
CA LEU A 215 13.69 -5.92 7.02
C LEU A 215 14.25 -7.05 7.90
N VAL A 216 15.13 -6.72 8.83
CA VAL A 216 15.71 -7.71 9.76
C VAL A 216 14.64 -8.32 10.66
N GLU A 217 13.61 -7.55 11.04
CA GLU A 217 12.51 -8.04 11.88
C GLU A 217 11.56 -8.97 11.12
N TYR A 218 11.26 -8.68 9.85
CA TYR A 218 10.33 -9.49 9.03
C TYR A 218 11.01 -10.68 8.38
N ASP A 219 12.26 -10.55 7.97
CA ASP A 219 13.03 -11.58 7.30
C ASP A 219 14.49 -11.59 7.82
N PRO A 220 14.75 -12.31 8.91
CA PRO A 220 16.08 -12.41 9.53
C PRO A 220 17.13 -13.10 8.66
N ASP A 221 16.72 -13.78 7.58
CA ASP A 221 17.60 -14.55 6.69
C ASP A 221 18.22 -13.65 5.59
N ILE A 222 17.79 -12.40 5.46
CA ILE A 222 18.39 -11.42 4.53
C ILE A 222 19.82 -11.12 4.96
N LEU A 223 20.76 -11.20 4.01
CA LEU A 223 22.16 -10.89 4.28
C LEU A 223 22.33 -9.44 4.71
N PRO A 224 23.16 -9.13 5.74
CA PRO A 224 23.35 -7.76 6.23
C PRO A 224 23.79 -6.76 5.15
N GLU A 225 24.57 -7.21 4.15
CA GLU A 225 25.00 -6.42 2.99
C GLU A 225 23.82 -6.05 2.07
N ASP A 226 22.83 -6.94 1.93
CA ASP A 226 21.66 -6.71 1.10
C ASP A 226 20.64 -5.79 1.80
N VAL A 227 20.55 -5.82 3.14
CA VAL A 227 19.65 -4.98 3.93
C VAL A 227 19.88 -3.50 3.65
N ALA A 228 21.14 -3.05 3.63
CA ALA A 228 21.49 -1.65 3.38
C ALA A 228 21.08 -1.21 1.98
N GLU A 229 21.37 -2.03 0.96
CA GLU A 229 21.02 -1.75 -0.43
C GLU A 229 19.49 -1.75 -0.63
N LEU A 230 18.80 -2.76 -0.09
CA LEU A 230 17.34 -2.84 -0.12
C LEU A 230 16.67 -1.62 0.53
N ALA A 231 17.19 -1.16 1.67
CA ALA A 231 16.66 0.01 2.36
C ALA A 231 16.79 1.28 1.51
N GLN A 232 17.91 1.44 0.81
CA GLN A 232 18.17 2.57 -0.07
C GLN A 232 17.24 2.57 -1.29
N ILE A 233 17.11 1.42 -1.99
CA ILE A 233 16.32 1.33 -3.23
C ILE A 233 14.82 1.25 -2.99
N ALA A 234 14.40 0.98 -1.77
CA ALA A 234 12.99 0.87 -1.39
C ALA A 234 12.22 2.21 -1.38
N ASP A 235 12.92 3.34 -1.36
CA ASP A 235 12.32 4.69 -1.40
C ASP A 235 11.25 4.90 -0.33
N GLY A 236 11.57 4.52 0.88
CA GLY A 236 10.67 4.69 2.02
C GLY A 236 9.52 3.67 2.11
N SER A 237 9.53 2.59 1.32
CA SER A 237 8.48 1.56 1.31
C SER A 237 9.00 0.21 1.77
N ILE A 238 8.63 -0.22 2.97
CA ILE A 238 8.97 -1.56 3.46
C ILE A 238 8.38 -2.68 2.61
N GLY A 239 7.14 -2.50 2.11
CA GLY A 239 6.55 -3.48 1.19
C GLY A 239 7.38 -3.68 -0.06
N ARG A 240 7.92 -2.59 -0.63
CA ARG A 240 8.81 -2.66 -1.78
C ARG A 240 10.15 -3.33 -1.44
N ALA A 241 10.73 -3.02 -0.28
CA ALA A 241 11.98 -3.65 0.18
C ALA A 241 11.82 -5.17 0.27
N LEU A 242 10.74 -5.65 0.89
CA LEU A 242 10.43 -7.07 1.01
C LEU A 242 10.16 -7.72 -0.35
N HIS A 243 9.44 -7.05 -1.25
CA HIS A 243 9.26 -7.56 -2.62
C HIS A 243 10.58 -7.69 -3.39
N LEU A 244 11.51 -6.76 -3.20
CA LEU A 244 12.83 -6.83 -3.83
C LEU A 244 13.74 -7.89 -3.18
N ALA A 245 13.59 -8.14 -1.88
CA ALA A 245 14.31 -9.20 -1.18
C ALA A 245 13.89 -10.59 -1.66
N ASN A 246 12.60 -10.77 -1.97
CA ASN A 246 12.07 -12.04 -2.41
C ASN A 246 12.37 -12.33 -3.90
N GLU A 247 12.50 -13.62 -4.24
CA GLU A 247 12.48 -14.16 -5.61
C GLU A 247 13.51 -13.54 -6.57
N GLY A 248 14.70 -13.14 -6.08
CA GLY A 248 15.76 -12.62 -6.95
C GLY A 248 15.56 -11.19 -7.45
N GLY A 249 14.65 -10.41 -6.81
CA GLY A 249 14.39 -9.03 -7.20
C GLY A 249 15.61 -8.13 -7.07
N LEU A 250 16.44 -8.31 -6.02
CA LEU A 250 17.68 -7.56 -5.82
C LEU A 250 18.72 -7.86 -6.90
N GLU A 251 18.82 -9.12 -7.33
CA GLU A 251 19.71 -9.48 -8.44
C GLU A 251 19.29 -8.81 -9.74
N VAL A 252 17.98 -8.83 -10.05
CA VAL A 252 17.43 -8.15 -11.23
C VAL A 252 17.70 -6.64 -11.15
N TYR A 253 17.56 -6.03 -9.97
CA TYR A 253 17.92 -4.63 -9.76
C TYR A 253 19.39 -4.37 -10.08
N ARG A 254 20.33 -5.17 -9.52
CA ARG A 254 21.78 -5.05 -9.77
C ARG A 254 22.14 -5.22 -11.24
N GLU A 255 21.46 -6.15 -11.93
CA GLU A 255 21.66 -6.36 -13.36
C GLU A 255 21.18 -5.16 -14.19
N ILE A 256 19.98 -4.64 -13.90
CA ILE A 256 19.40 -3.45 -14.57
C ILE A 256 20.28 -2.22 -14.33
N SER A 257 20.62 -1.93 -13.06
CA SER A 257 21.44 -0.77 -12.69
C SER A 257 22.80 -0.82 -13.38
N GLY A 258 23.45 -1.99 -13.36
CA GLY A 258 24.73 -2.12 -14.01
C GLY A 258 24.69 -2.01 -15.55
N ILE A 259 23.54 -2.28 -16.21
CA ILE A 259 23.35 -1.98 -17.63
C ILE A 259 23.11 -0.48 -17.85
N LEU A 260 22.30 0.15 -17.01
CA LEU A 260 22.00 1.58 -17.10
C LEU A 260 23.22 2.47 -16.84
N GLU A 261 24.16 2.02 -15.99
CA GLU A 261 25.43 2.71 -15.73
C GLU A 261 26.36 2.74 -16.97
N THR A 262 26.16 1.84 -17.94
CA THR A 262 26.97 1.83 -19.19
C THR A 262 26.50 2.85 -20.22
N LEU A 263 25.36 3.53 -19.98
CA LEU A 263 24.86 4.56 -20.89
C LEU A 263 25.90 5.69 -21.11
N PRO A 264 26.05 6.25 -22.31
CA PRO A 264 25.19 6.07 -23.50
C PRO A 264 25.55 4.89 -24.40
N GLN A 265 26.44 3.98 -23.99
CA GLN A 265 26.86 2.79 -24.74
C GLN A 265 26.42 1.54 -24.00
N LEU A 266 25.28 0.94 -24.41
CA LEU A 266 24.74 -0.26 -23.78
C LEU A 266 25.67 -1.46 -23.88
N ASP A 267 25.84 -2.19 -22.77
CA ASP A 267 26.44 -3.54 -22.78
C ASP A 267 25.40 -4.54 -23.34
N ILE A 268 25.43 -4.68 -24.68
CA ILE A 268 24.48 -5.55 -25.40
C ILE A 268 24.55 -7.01 -24.94
N PRO A 269 25.75 -7.64 -24.75
CA PRO A 269 25.84 -8.99 -24.20
C PRO A 269 25.15 -9.15 -22.83
N ARG A 270 25.34 -8.20 -21.92
CA ARG A 270 24.71 -8.21 -20.59
C ARG A 270 23.21 -8.03 -20.68
N LEU A 271 22.74 -7.13 -21.55
CA LEU A 271 21.32 -6.91 -21.82
C LEU A 271 20.65 -8.18 -22.38
N HIS A 272 21.30 -8.91 -23.31
CA HIS A 272 20.76 -10.17 -23.79
C HIS A 272 20.65 -11.24 -22.71
N LYS A 273 21.63 -11.34 -21.79
CA LYS A 273 21.60 -12.26 -20.65
C LYS A 273 20.41 -11.96 -19.73
N LEU A 274 20.19 -10.68 -19.40
CA LEU A 274 19.03 -10.25 -18.62
C LEU A 274 17.72 -10.64 -19.33
N GLY A 275 17.61 -10.36 -20.64
CA GLY A 275 16.42 -10.73 -21.43
C GLY A 275 16.15 -12.23 -21.42
N ASP A 276 17.20 -13.07 -21.54
CA ASP A 276 17.07 -14.53 -21.49
C ASP A 276 16.64 -15.02 -20.09
N LYS A 277 17.17 -14.40 -19.01
CA LYS A 277 16.77 -14.71 -17.62
C LYS A 277 15.28 -14.42 -17.41
N LEU A 278 14.82 -13.24 -17.83
CA LEU A 278 13.43 -12.82 -17.69
C LEU A 278 12.44 -13.62 -18.56
N ALA A 279 12.90 -14.08 -19.75
CA ALA A 279 12.09 -14.94 -20.62
C ALA A 279 11.93 -16.36 -20.07
N ARG A 280 12.92 -16.89 -19.34
CA ARG A 280 12.87 -18.23 -18.72
C ARG A 280 12.00 -18.29 -17.46
N ASP A 281 11.71 -17.16 -16.86
CA ASP A 281 10.83 -17.11 -15.69
C ASP A 281 9.40 -17.47 -16.09
N THR A 282 8.97 -18.66 -15.72
CA THR A 282 7.62 -19.19 -16.03
C THR A 282 6.53 -18.46 -15.28
N THR A 283 6.83 -17.91 -14.10
CA THR A 283 5.87 -17.18 -13.26
C THR A 283 5.58 -15.77 -13.82
N GLY A 284 6.56 -15.17 -14.49
CA GLY A 284 6.50 -13.81 -14.98
C GLY A 284 6.77 -12.73 -13.92
N GLN A 285 7.04 -13.13 -12.70
CA GLN A 285 7.26 -12.19 -11.59
C GLN A 285 8.54 -11.38 -11.77
N LEU A 286 9.66 -12.03 -12.17
CA LEU A 286 10.90 -11.32 -12.42
C LEU A 286 10.77 -10.28 -13.56
N PHE A 287 10.00 -10.62 -14.61
CA PHE A 287 9.71 -9.68 -15.69
C PHE A 287 8.87 -8.48 -15.19
N GLU A 288 7.83 -8.72 -14.38
CA GLU A 288 7.02 -7.64 -13.80
C GLU A 288 7.89 -6.71 -12.93
N ARG A 289 8.77 -7.27 -12.10
CA ARG A 289 9.73 -6.51 -11.28
C ARG A 289 10.70 -5.69 -12.13
N ALA A 290 11.26 -6.29 -13.18
CA ALA A 290 12.12 -5.57 -14.11
C ALA A 290 11.40 -4.37 -14.74
N CYS A 291 10.14 -4.56 -15.16
CA CYS A 291 9.32 -3.47 -15.70
C CYS A 291 9.07 -2.36 -14.68
N GLU A 292 8.80 -2.69 -13.42
CA GLU A 292 8.61 -1.72 -12.34
C GLU A 292 9.89 -0.94 -12.04
N LEU A 293 11.04 -1.62 -11.97
CA LEU A 293 12.33 -1.00 -11.72
C LEU A 293 12.73 -0.03 -12.84
N ILE A 294 12.59 -0.44 -14.10
CA ILE A 294 12.90 0.40 -15.26
C ILE A 294 11.95 1.61 -15.31
N ASN A 295 10.64 1.40 -15.14
CA ASN A 295 9.68 2.50 -15.14
C ASN A 295 9.99 3.52 -14.04
N ARG A 296 10.37 3.04 -12.87
CA ARG A 296 10.75 3.94 -11.77
C ARG A 296 12.01 4.72 -12.09
N TRP A 297 13.05 4.05 -12.58
CA TRP A 297 14.28 4.73 -12.98
C TRP A 297 14.00 5.85 -13.98
N LEU A 298 13.12 5.60 -14.98
CA LEU A 298 12.69 6.63 -15.93
C LEU A 298 11.99 7.80 -15.24
N VAL A 299 11.08 7.52 -14.28
CA VAL A 299 10.40 8.56 -13.50
C VAL A 299 11.40 9.38 -12.68
N ASP A 300 12.40 8.74 -12.09
CA ASP A 300 13.41 9.42 -11.27
C ASP A 300 14.31 10.32 -12.14
N ILE A 301 14.68 9.88 -13.35
CA ILE A 301 15.38 10.71 -14.35
C ILE A 301 14.54 11.95 -14.70
N ILE A 302 13.27 11.77 -15.06
CA ILE A 302 12.38 12.87 -15.45
C ILE A 302 12.21 13.87 -14.28
N ARG A 303 12.00 13.37 -13.05
CA ARG A 303 11.86 14.21 -11.86
C ARG A 303 13.16 14.93 -11.49
N GLY A 304 14.28 14.21 -11.49
CA GLY A 304 15.59 14.77 -11.19
C GLY A 304 16.00 15.87 -12.16
N SER A 305 15.71 15.69 -13.43
CA SER A 305 15.95 16.71 -14.47
C SER A 305 15.02 17.92 -14.32
N ALA A 306 13.75 17.71 -13.97
CA ALA A 306 12.78 18.80 -13.73
C ALA A 306 13.12 19.62 -12.47
N THR A 307 13.76 19.03 -11.47
CA THR A 307 14.14 19.71 -10.20
C THR A 307 15.58 20.21 -10.19
N GLY A 308 16.38 19.90 -11.22
CA GLY A 308 17.80 20.31 -11.30
C GLY A 308 18.72 19.60 -10.27
N THR A 309 18.27 18.49 -9.68
CA THR A 309 18.97 17.79 -8.60
C THR A 309 19.89 16.66 -9.11
N GLN A 310 19.83 16.28 -10.39
CA GLN A 310 20.71 15.24 -10.95
C GLN A 310 21.91 15.81 -11.69
N GLN A 311 23.07 15.14 -11.51
CA GLN A 311 24.32 15.44 -12.20
C GLN A 311 24.31 15.13 -13.72
N THR A 312 23.37 14.37 -14.22
CA THR A 312 23.13 14.14 -15.64
C THR A 312 22.32 15.32 -16.20
N ALA A 313 23.03 16.28 -16.80
CA ALA A 313 22.41 17.35 -17.57
C ALA A 313 21.69 16.75 -18.78
N VAL A 314 20.42 16.49 -18.63
CA VAL A 314 19.52 16.09 -19.73
C VAL A 314 19.25 17.35 -20.55
N SER A 315 19.69 17.37 -21.81
CA SER A 315 19.56 18.51 -22.70
C SER A 315 18.10 18.87 -22.99
N SER A 316 17.20 17.86 -23.01
CA SER A 316 15.76 18.00 -23.21
C SER A 316 15.01 16.91 -22.46
N LEU A 317 13.86 17.26 -21.85
CA LEU A 317 12.96 16.31 -21.16
C LEU A 317 12.07 15.54 -22.14
N ASP A 318 11.78 16.10 -23.30
CA ASP A 318 10.80 15.53 -24.24
C ASP A 318 11.14 14.09 -24.68
N PRO A 319 12.43 13.73 -25.04
CA PRO A 319 12.75 12.36 -25.39
C PRO A 319 12.51 11.37 -24.24
N TRP A 320 12.76 11.78 -22.99
CA TRP A 320 12.59 10.91 -21.81
C TRP A 320 11.13 10.69 -21.47
N ILE A 321 10.29 11.70 -21.65
CA ILE A 321 8.83 11.58 -21.49
C ILE A 321 8.28 10.61 -22.55
N GLU A 322 8.72 10.76 -23.81
CA GLU A 322 8.31 9.86 -24.89
C GLU A 322 8.73 8.40 -24.62
N VAL A 323 9.97 8.18 -24.17
CA VAL A 323 10.45 6.85 -23.79
C VAL A 323 9.62 6.28 -22.63
N TRP A 324 9.32 7.08 -21.61
CA TRP A 324 8.51 6.63 -20.47
C TRP A 324 7.09 6.23 -20.89
N GLU A 325 6.42 7.03 -21.72
CA GLU A 325 5.08 6.71 -22.23
C GLU A 325 5.07 5.47 -23.12
N ASN A 326 6.05 5.36 -24.02
CA ASN A 326 6.19 4.21 -24.93
C ASN A 326 6.47 2.92 -24.14
N THR A 327 7.37 2.99 -23.16
CA THR A 327 7.72 1.87 -22.27
C THR A 327 6.49 1.43 -21.46
N GLY A 328 5.75 2.37 -20.88
CA GLY A 328 4.53 2.07 -20.14
C GLY A 328 3.48 1.35 -21.01
N ARG A 329 3.27 1.82 -22.25
CA ARG A 329 2.37 1.14 -23.22
C ARG A 329 2.86 -0.26 -23.59
N LEU A 330 4.15 -0.41 -23.85
CA LEU A 330 4.76 -1.69 -24.22
C LEU A 330 4.63 -2.72 -23.08
N PHE A 331 4.85 -2.33 -21.83
CA PHE A 331 4.68 -3.20 -20.67
C PHE A 331 3.22 -3.64 -20.47
N GLN A 332 2.26 -2.72 -20.66
CA GLN A 332 0.83 -3.07 -20.61
C GLN A 332 0.44 -4.05 -21.72
N GLN A 333 0.93 -3.85 -22.92
CA GLN A 333 0.70 -4.76 -24.05
C GLN A 333 1.35 -6.13 -23.82
N ALA A 334 2.56 -6.17 -23.24
CA ALA A 334 3.24 -7.43 -22.92
C ALA A 334 2.41 -8.27 -21.96
N LYS A 335 1.80 -7.65 -20.96
CA LYS A 335 0.92 -8.31 -19.99
C LYS A 335 -0.41 -8.78 -20.59
N GLY A 336 -0.99 -7.99 -21.53
CA GLY A 336 -2.28 -8.28 -22.15
C GLY A 336 -2.23 -9.24 -23.34
N LEU A 337 -1.17 -9.17 -24.15
CA LEU A 337 -1.02 -9.89 -25.43
C LEU A 337 0.04 -11.00 -25.38
N ASN A 338 0.63 -11.25 -24.22
CA ASN A 338 1.67 -12.27 -24.02
C ASN A 338 2.85 -12.12 -24.99
N LEU A 339 3.34 -10.87 -25.17
CA LEU A 339 4.48 -10.58 -26.03
C LEU A 339 5.76 -11.26 -25.53
N ASP A 340 6.72 -11.43 -26.43
CA ASP A 340 8.06 -11.93 -26.05
C ASP A 340 8.74 -10.97 -25.06
N ARG A 341 8.88 -11.43 -23.83
CA ARG A 341 9.44 -10.65 -22.71
C ARG A 341 10.87 -10.17 -23.00
N LYS A 342 11.68 -11.00 -23.66
CA LYS A 342 13.03 -10.63 -24.06
C LYS A 342 13.01 -9.44 -25.00
N GLN A 343 12.17 -9.50 -26.06
CA GLN A 343 12.06 -8.41 -27.03
C GLN A 343 11.57 -7.11 -26.38
N VAL A 344 10.62 -7.20 -25.44
CA VAL A 344 10.12 -6.05 -24.70
C VAL A 344 11.25 -5.35 -23.95
N ILE A 345 12.09 -6.09 -23.24
CA ILE A 345 13.21 -5.53 -22.47
C ILE A 345 14.27 -4.95 -23.41
N LEU A 346 14.67 -5.66 -24.47
CA LEU A 346 15.64 -5.16 -25.46
C LEU A 346 15.18 -3.84 -26.08
N ASN A 347 13.92 -3.76 -26.54
CA ASN A 347 13.36 -2.55 -27.14
C ASN A 347 13.34 -1.39 -26.14
N THR A 348 13.00 -1.65 -24.88
CA THR A 348 13.00 -0.64 -23.82
C THR A 348 14.38 -0.03 -23.62
N PHE A 349 15.42 -0.85 -23.48
CA PHE A 349 16.79 -0.35 -23.27
C PHE A 349 17.34 0.37 -24.50
N LEU A 350 17.04 -0.10 -25.72
CA LEU A 350 17.42 0.60 -26.95
C LEU A 350 16.73 1.97 -27.06
N SER A 351 15.48 2.09 -26.63
CA SER A 351 14.78 3.38 -26.58
C SER A 351 15.42 4.32 -25.56
N ILE A 352 15.83 3.81 -24.39
CA ILE A 352 16.55 4.56 -23.36
C ILE A 352 17.90 5.06 -23.91
N GLU A 353 18.65 4.18 -24.57
CA GLU A 353 19.93 4.57 -25.23
C GLU A 353 19.72 5.68 -26.26
N GLY A 354 18.65 5.57 -27.06
CA GLY A 354 18.26 6.62 -28.02
C GLY A 354 18.05 7.98 -27.37
N ALA A 355 17.37 8.01 -26.21
CA ALA A 355 17.11 9.27 -25.48
C ALA A 355 18.39 9.89 -24.89
N THR A 356 19.41 9.11 -24.58
CA THR A 356 20.69 9.64 -24.06
C THR A 356 21.56 10.30 -25.13
N LYS A 357 21.25 10.12 -26.42
CA LYS A 357 22.00 10.68 -27.55
C LYS A 357 21.45 12.01 -28.02
N HIS A 358 20.32 12.45 -27.49
CA HIS A 358 19.64 13.72 -27.75
C HIS A 358 19.68 14.64 -26.52
#